data_cf22023e62b351e234a0ef6390143e21
#
_entry.id   cf22023e62b351e234a0ef6390143e21
#
_cell.length_a   1.000
_cell.length_b   1.000
_cell.length_c   1.000
_cell.angle_alpha   90.00
_cell.angle_beta   90.00
_cell.angle_gamma   90.00
#
_symmetry.space_group_name_H-M   'P 1'
#
loop_
_entity.id
_entity.type
_entity.pdbx_description
1 polymer ?
#
loop_
_entity_poly.entity_id
_entity_poly.type
_entity_poly.pdbx_seq_one_letter_code
_entity_poly.pdbx_strand_id
1 'polypeptide(L)'
;MLNEKQQALCDAKGYDFKGLKAVFLNCTLKPSPELSHTQGLMDLSAEIMRKKGVAVDMLRPVDHTIAPGVWPDMTKHGFAKDDWPKIYKKVAAAHILVIGTPIWLGEKSSIATQIVERLYATSGDLNAQGQYAYYGKVAGCLVTGNEDGIKHCAMSLLYALQHIGYTIPPQADAGWIGEAGPGPSYLDKDSGGLTNDFTNRNTTFMTWNLMHLAGLLKNGIPAHGNQRSEWDAGCRFDFPNPEHR
;
A
#
# COMPACT_ATOMS: atom_id res chain seq x y z
N MET A 1 7.65 14.28 12.12
CA MET A 1 7.81 15.73 11.80
C MET A 1 8.59 15.85 10.51
N LEU A 2 8.10 16.62 9.54
CA LEU A 2 8.76 16.81 8.25
C LEU A 2 10.06 17.62 8.41
N ASN A 3 11.07 17.29 7.61
CA ASN A 3 12.26 18.13 7.50
C ASN A 3 11.96 19.38 6.64
N GLU A 4 12.90 20.35 6.60
CA GLU A 4 12.74 21.63 5.89
C GLU A 4 12.40 21.45 4.40
N LYS A 5 13.06 20.48 3.72
CA LYS A 5 12.81 20.22 2.29
C LYS A 5 11.39 19.67 2.06
N GLN A 6 10.96 18.75 2.90
CA GLN A 6 9.62 18.17 2.84
C GLN A 6 8.55 19.21 3.14
N GLN A 7 8.79 20.04 4.14
CA GLN A 7 7.90 21.14 4.47
C GLN A 7 7.79 22.14 3.29
N ALA A 8 8.91 22.55 2.72
CA ALA A 8 8.93 23.47 1.58
C ALA A 8 8.16 22.90 0.36
N LEU A 9 8.30 21.60 0.08
CA LEU A 9 7.51 20.94 -0.95
C LEU A 9 6.00 20.93 -0.64
N CYS A 10 5.62 20.73 0.62
CA CYS A 10 4.23 20.80 1.03
C CYS A 10 3.65 22.22 0.93
N ASP A 11 4.44 23.24 1.21
CA ASP A 11 4.03 24.64 1.16
C ASP A 11 3.98 25.22 -0.25
N ALA A 12 4.66 24.54 -1.21
CA ALA A 12 4.65 24.94 -2.61
C ALA A 12 3.23 24.95 -3.18
N LYS A 13 2.89 26.04 -3.88
CA LYS A 13 1.61 26.22 -4.56
C LYS A 13 1.53 25.35 -5.83
N GLY A 14 0.32 25.03 -6.26
CA GLY A 14 0.07 24.41 -7.56
C GLY A 14 -0.39 22.95 -7.50
N TYR A 15 -0.27 22.29 -6.34
CA TYR A 15 -0.73 20.91 -6.19
C TYR A 15 -1.69 20.80 -5.01
N ASP A 16 -2.91 20.38 -5.30
CA ASP A 16 -3.96 20.07 -4.31
C ASP A 16 -4.55 18.70 -4.64
N PHE A 17 -4.53 17.81 -3.65
CA PHE A 17 -5.04 16.46 -3.79
C PHE A 17 -6.31 16.23 -2.97
N LYS A 18 -7.07 17.30 -2.70
CA LYS A 18 -8.38 17.21 -2.06
C LYS A 18 -9.30 16.24 -2.79
N GLY A 19 -10.01 15.44 -2.00
CA GLY A 19 -10.89 14.39 -2.51
C GLY A 19 -10.17 13.08 -2.85
N LEU A 20 -8.85 12.99 -2.74
CA LEU A 20 -8.17 11.69 -2.64
C LEU A 20 -8.31 11.12 -1.24
N LYS A 21 -8.33 9.79 -1.17
CA LYS A 21 -8.33 9.01 0.07
C LYS A 21 -7.19 8.00 0.03
N ALA A 22 -6.45 7.90 1.12
CA ALA A 22 -5.40 6.92 1.30
C ALA A 22 -5.69 6.04 2.51
N VAL A 23 -5.40 4.75 2.38
CA VAL A 23 -5.39 3.79 3.50
C VAL A 23 -3.98 3.28 3.66
N PHE A 24 -3.49 3.36 4.89
CA PHE A 24 -2.22 2.84 5.32
C PHE A 24 -2.45 1.62 6.22
N LEU A 25 -1.90 0.48 5.84
CA LEU A 25 -1.95 -0.76 6.62
C LEU A 25 -0.58 -1.02 7.24
N ASN A 26 -0.44 -0.73 8.53
CA ASN A 26 0.78 -1.00 9.29
C ASN A 26 0.80 -2.46 9.72
N CYS A 27 1.51 -3.29 8.98
CA CYS A 27 1.62 -4.73 9.20
C CYS A 27 2.71 -5.09 10.22
N THR A 28 2.88 -4.27 11.25
CA THR A 28 3.69 -4.62 12.43
C THR A 28 3.07 -5.81 13.16
N LEU A 29 3.92 -6.58 13.87
CA LEU A 29 3.45 -7.65 14.77
C LEU A 29 3.07 -7.13 16.16
N LYS A 30 3.29 -5.84 16.44
CA LYS A 30 3.05 -5.21 17.73
C LYS A 30 1.64 -4.60 17.77
N PRO A 31 0.78 -5.00 18.70
CA PRO A 31 -0.54 -4.39 18.86
C PRO A 31 -0.43 -2.95 19.35
N SER A 32 -1.50 -2.17 19.16
CA SER A 32 -1.59 -0.83 19.74
C SER A 32 -1.75 -0.90 21.27
N PRO A 33 -1.12 -0.01 22.03
CA PRO A 33 -0.36 1.18 21.63
C PRO A 33 1.16 0.98 21.52
N GLU A 34 1.66 -0.24 21.42
CA GLU A 34 3.10 -0.51 21.36
C GLU A 34 3.81 0.29 20.26
N LEU A 35 5.05 0.72 20.54
CA LEU A 35 5.85 1.47 19.58
C LEU A 35 6.16 0.62 18.34
N SER A 36 5.79 1.13 17.18
CA SER A 36 6.11 0.53 15.87
C SER A 36 7.02 1.46 15.07
N HIS A 37 8.21 1.01 14.74
CA HIS A 37 9.15 1.74 13.90
C HIS A 37 8.61 1.92 12.48
N THR A 38 7.92 0.91 11.94
CA THR A 38 7.20 0.99 10.67
C THR A 38 6.14 2.09 10.70
N GLN A 39 5.41 2.25 11.81
CA GLN A 39 4.46 3.34 12.00
C GLN A 39 5.12 4.70 11.82
N GLY A 40 6.29 4.91 12.43
CA GLY A 40 6.99 6.19 12.34
C GLY A 40 7.38 6.58 10.92
N LEU A 41 7.78 5.61 10.10
CA LEU A 41 8.08 5.85 8.69
C LEU A 41 6.79 6.10 7.88
N MET A 42 5.72 5.37 8.19
CA MET A 42 4.41 5.60 7.57
C MET A 42 3.82 6.96 7.92
N ASP A 43 4.01 7.42 9.16
CA ASP A 43 3.54 8.73 9.62
C ASP A 43 4.15 9.88 8.83
N LEU A 44 5.42 9.75 8.41
CA LEU A 44 6.07 10.72 7.54
C LEU A 44 5.33 10.87 6.20
N SER A 45 5.05 9.77 5.53
CA SER A 45 4.28 9.76 4.27
C SER A 45 2.85 10.27 4.47
N ALA A 46 2.19 9.82 5.53
CA ALA A 46 0.83 10.23 5.86
C ALA A 46 0.74 11.74 6.18
N GLU A 47 1.74 12.31 6.85
CA GLU A 47 1.80 13.75 7.14
C GLU A 47 1.91 14.57 5.84
N ILE A 48 2.77 14.17 4.89
CA ILE A 48 2.86 14.80 3.57
C ILE A 48 1.50 14.76 2.86
N MET A 49 0.86 13.59 2.82
CA MET A 49 -0.44 13.41 2.17
C MET A 49 -1.51 14.32 2.80
N ARG A 50 -1.60 14.36 4.14
CA ARG A 50 -2.57 15.23 4.85
C ARG A 50 -2.33 16.70 4.57
N LYS A 51 -1.08 17.17 4.57
CA LYS A 51 -0.73 18.57 4.25
C LYS A 51 -1.14 18.94 2.81
N LYS A 52 -1.19 17.97 1.91
CA LYS A 52 -1.62 18.16 0.52
C LYS A 52 -3.10 17.83 0.28
N GLY A 53 -3.90 17.70 1.35
CA GLY A 53 -5.36 17.59 1.27
C GLY A 53 -5.91 16.16 1.12
N VAL A 54 -5.06 15.13 1.15
CA VAL A 54 -5.51 13.72 1.11
C VAL A 54 -6.11 13.31 2.45
N ALA A 55 -7.28 12.70 2.44
CA ALA A 55 -7.85 12.06 3.63
C ALA A 55 -7.12 10.73 3.88
N VAL A 56 -6.49 10.58 5.05
CA VAL A 56 -5.65 9.42 5.39
C VAL A 56 -6.22 8.65 6.56
N ASP A 57 -6.56 7.39 6.32
CA ASP A 57 -6.83 6.38 7.34
C ASP A 57 -5.57 5.55 7.60
N MET A 58 -5.24 5.35 8.87
CA MET A 58 -4.15 4.50 9.33
C MET A 58 -4.72 3.35 10.15
N LEU A 59 -4.41 2.12 9.77
CA LEU A 59 -4.89 0.91 10.42
C LEU A 59 -3.73 -0.01 10.77
N ARG A 60 -3.85 -0.66 11.91
CA ARG A 60 -2.91 -1.71 12.33
C ARG A 60 -3.66 -3.05 12.33
N PRO A 61 -3.46 -3.91 11.30
CA PRO A 61 -4.21 -5.15 11.15
C PRO A 61 -4.14 -6.09 12.36
N VAL A 62 -3.02 -6.12 13.07
CA VAL A 62 -2.86 -6.95 14.28
C VAL A 62 -3.84 -6.61 15.41
N ASP A 63 -4.43 -5.41 15.40
CA ASP A 63 -5.46 -5.00 16.38
C ASP A 63 -6.85 -5.61 16.07
N HIS A 64 -6.97 -6.35 14.97
CA HIS A 64 -8.21 -6.93 14.48
C HIS A 64 -8.13 -8.44 14.39
N THR A 65 -9.25 -9.12 14.53
CA THR A 65 -9.35 -10.55 14.26
C THR A 65 -9.54 -10.74 12.76
N ILE A 66 -8.45 -10.93 12.03
CA ILE A 66 -8.47 -11.21 10.59
C ILE A 66 -8.24 -12.70 10.40
N ALA A 67 -9.26 -13.42 9.93
CA ALA A 67 -9.12 -14.84 9.64
C ALA A 67 -8.21 -15.06 8.41
N PRO A 68 -7.31 -16.07 8.43
CA PRO A 68 -6.59 -16.46 7.24
C PRO A 68 -7.53 -17.01 6.17
N GLY A 69 -7.20 -16.81 4.90
CA GLY A 69 -7.96 -17.35 3.79
C GLY A 69 -8.15 -16.37 2.64
N VAL A 70 -8.77 -16.86 1.58
CA VAL A 70 -8.89 -16.18 0.28
C VAL A 70 -10.33 -15.92 -0.14
N TRP A 71 -11.25 -15.87 0.83
CA TRP A 71 -12.64 -15.48 0.59
C TRP A 71 -12.93 -14.11 1.21
N PRO A 72 -13.87 -13.34 0.65
CA PRO A 72 -14.19 -12.00 1.16
C PRO A 72 -14.61 -11.98 2.63
N ASP A 73 -15.31 -13.02 3.09
CA ASP A 73 -15.79 -13.18 4.46
C ASP A 73 -15.58 -14.62 4.92
N MET A 74 -14.55 -14.82 5.74
CA MET A 74 -14.18 -16.15 6.24
C MET A 74 -15.12 -16.70 7.29
N THR A 75 -16.05 -15.92 7.83
CA THR A 75 -17.09 -16.47 8.73
C THR A 75 -18.01 -17.43 8.00
N LYS A 76 -18.11 -17.34 6.69
CA LYS A 76 -18.84 -18.28 5.83
C LYS A 76 -18.03 -19.55 5.49
N HIS A 77 -16.78 -19.60 5.95
CA HIS A 77 -15.81 -20.67 5.64
C HIS A 77 -15.19 -21.26 6.92
N GLY A 78 -15.98 -21.35 8.00
CA GLY A 78 -15.62 -22.08 9.22
C GLY A 78 -14.93 -21.24 10.30
N PHE A 79 -14.77 -19.94 10.14
CA PHE A 79 -14.23 -19.06 11.18
C PHE A 79 -15.34 -18.37 11.96
N ALA A 80 -15.21 -18.30 13.28
CA ALA A 80 -16.21 -17.67 14.14
C ALA A 80 -16.25 -16.14 14.02
N LYS A 81 -15.11 -15.52 13.62
CA LYS A 81 -14.98 -14.07 13.49
C LYS A 81 -14.01 -13.71 12.36
N ASP A 82 -14.34 -12.67 11.62
CA ASP A 82 -13.47 -12.07 10.62
C ASP A 82 -13.77 -10.56 10.51
N ASP A 83 -12.81 -9.72 10.90
CA ASP A 83 -12.95 -8.27 10.81
C ASP A 83 -12.53 -7.72 9.43
N TRP A 84 -11.99 -8.57 8.54
CA TRP A 84 -11.55 -8.16 7.21
C TRP A 84 -12.61 -7.43 6.39
N PRO A 85 -13.89 -7.85 6.34
CA PRO A 85 -14.90 -7.14 5.57
C PRO A 85 -15.07 -5.66 5.95
N LYS A 86 -14.79 -5.30 7.22
CA LYS A 86 -14.82 -3.90 7.68
C LYS A 86 -13.58 -3.14 7.22
N ILE A 87 -12.41 -3.75 7.28
CA ILE A 87 -11.14 -3.19 6.81
C ILE A 87 -11.20 -3.00 5.29
N TYR A 88 -11.67 -4.02 4.58
CA TYR A 88 -11.80 -4.00 3.12
C TYR A 88 -12.67 -2.85 2.60
N LYS A 89 -13.76 -2.51 3.29
CA LYS A 89 -14.59 -1.34 2.92
C LYS A 89 -13.77 -0.04 2.85
N LYS A 90 -12.81 0.15 3.76
CA LYS A 90 -11.92 1.31 3.74
C LYS A 90 -10.92 1.23 2.58
N VAL A 91 -10.34 0.05 2.35
CA VAL A 91 -9.43 -0.20 1.23
C VAL A 91 -10.14 0.02 -0.11
N ALA A 92 -11.34 -0.52 -0.26
CA ALA A 92 -12.14 -0.37 -1.48
C ALA A 92 -12.52 1.10 -1.76
N ALA A 93 -12.74 1.90 -0.72
CA ALA A 93 -13.08 3.32 -0.85
C ALA A 93 -11.86 4.24 -1.07
N ALA A 94 -10.63 3.73 -0.91
CA ALA A 94 -9.41 4.49 -1.07
C ALA A 94 -8.92 4.52 -2.52
N HIS A 95 -8.22 5.59 -2.87
CA HIS A 95 -7.51 5.74 -4.15
C HIS A 95 -6.05 5.29 -4.04
N ILE A 96 -5.51 5.32 -2.83
CA ILE A 96 -4.11 5.01 -2.53
C ILE A 96 -4.09 3.97 -1.41
N LEU A 97 -3.34 2.89 -1.62
CA LEU A 97 -3.00 1.92 -0.59
C LEU A 97 -1.51 1.96 -0.30
N VAL A 98 -1.14 2.07 0.97
CA VAL A 98 0.26 1.94 1.41
C VAL A 98 0.35 0.81 2.43
N ILE A 99 1.17 -0.21 2.13
CA ILE A 99 1.46 -1.30 3.05
C ILE A 99 2.80 -1.01 3.73
N GLY A 100 2.78 -0.88 5.06
CA GLY A 100 3.97 -0.81 5.88
C GLY A 100 4.31 -2.15 6.49
N THR A 101 5.56 -2.61 6.42
CA THR A 101 5.99 -3.89 7.00
C THR A 101 7.36 -3.79 7.66
N PRO A 102 7.57 -4.43 8.82
CA PRO A 102 8.92 -4.73 9.28
C PRO A 102 9.52 -5.86 8.45
N ILE A 103 10.86 -5.95 8.47
CA ILE A 103 11.61 -7.09 7.93
C ILE A 103 11.81 -8.12 9.04
N TRP A 104 11.55 -9.38 8.72
CA TRP A 104 11.86 -10.54 9.55
C TRP A 104 12.53 -11.60 8.70
N LEU A 105 13.82 -11.91 9.00
CA LEU A 105 14.62 -12.88 8.24
C LEU A 105 14.64 -12.59 6.74
N GLY A 106 14.79 -11.32 6.37
CA GLY A 106 14.78 -10.87 4.97
C GLY A 106 13.40 -10.75 4.33
N GLU A 107 12.33 -11.19 5.02
CA GLU A 107 10.96 -11.24 4.52
C GLU A 107 10.05 -10.19 5.18
N LYS A 108 8.97 -9.85 4.48
CA LYS A 108 7.86 -9.08 5.06
C LYS A 108 7.20 -9.85 6.19
N SER A 109 6.57 -9.17 7.11
CA SER A 109 5.86 -9.79 8.24
C SER A 109 4.76 -10.76 7.78
N SER A 110 4.41 -11.72 8.63
CA SER A 110 3.26 -12.61 8.41
C SER A 110 1.94 -11.83 8.26
N ILE A 111 1.79 -10.73 8.98
CA ILE A 111 0.63 -9.83 8.85
C ILE A 111 0.56 -9.23 7.44
N ALA A 112 1.70 -8.80 6.86
CA ALA A 112 1.71 -8.28 5.48
C ALA A 112 1.35 -9.38 4.47
N THR A 113 1.82 -10.59 4.68
CA THR A 113 1.45 -11.75 3.85
C THR A 113 -0.06 -12.03 3.95
N GLN A 114 -0.61 -12.08 5.16
CA GLN A 114 -2.04 -12.25 5.38
C GLN A 114 -2.86 -11.15 4.68
N ILE A 115 -2.43 -9.90 4.77
CA ILE A 115 -3.13 -8.80 4.08
C ILE A 115 -3.13 -8.99 2.56
N VAL A 116 -2.02 -9.42 1.96
CA VAL A 116 -1.97 -9.72 0.52
C VAL A 116 -2.96 -10.83 0.15
N GLU A 117 -3.03 -11.91 0.92
CA GLU A 117 -3.99 -13.00 0.71
C GLU A 117 -5.45 -12.50 0.86
N ARG A 118 -5.71 -11.63 1.83
CA ARG A 118 -7.04 -11.05 2.03
C ARG A 118 -7.42 -10.05 0.93
N LEU A 119 -6.47 -9.33 0.36
CA LEU A 119 -6.71 -8.49 -0.82
C LEU A 119 -7.02 -9.35 -2.06
N TYR A 120 -6.32 -10.47 -2.22
CA TYR A 120 -6.60 -11.40 -3.31
C TYR A 120 -8.03 -11.95 -3.26
N ALA A 121 -8.62 -12.10 -2.08
CA ALA A 121 -9.98 -12.60 -1.90
C ALA A 121 -11.07 -11.83 -2.70
N THR A 122 -10.80 -10.58 -3.04
CA THR A 122 -11.71 -9.70 -3.78
C THR A 122 -11.16 -9.30 -5.15
N SER A 123 -10.05 -9.89 -5.58
CA SER A 123 -9.43 -9.57 -6.88
C SER A 123 -10.29 -9.99 -8.07
N GLY A 124 -11.23 -10.90 -7.87
CA GLY A 124 -12.18 -11.34 -8.89
C GLY A 124 -13.44 -10.47 -8.99
N ASP A 125 -13.63 -9.51 -8.08
CA ASP A 125 -14.76 -8.59 -8.15
C ASP A 125 -14.55 -7.61 -9.31
N LEU A 126 -15.53 -7.50 -10.16
CA LEU A 126 -15.47 -6.63 -11.35
C LEU A 126 -16.39 -5.43 -11.18
N ASN A 127 -15.97 -4.29 -11.73
CA ASN A 127 -16.85 -3.15 -11.89
C ASN A 127 -17.79 -3.34 -13.12
N ALA A 128 -18.64 -2.35 -13.39
CA ALA A 128 -19.57 -2.41 -14.51
C ALA A 128 -18.89 -2.49 -15.91
N GLN A 129 -17.62 -2.12 -16.00
CA GLN A 129 -16.81 -2.21 -17.21
C GLN A 129 -16.04 -3.54 -17.32
N GLY A 130 -16.21 -4.48 -16.38
CA GLY A 130 -15.47 -5.74 -16.36
C GLY A 130 -14.03 -5.62 -15.83
N GLN A 131 -13.67 -4.51 -15.21
CA GLN A 131 -12.34 -4.27 -14.65
C GLN A 131 -12.28 -4.70 -13.18
N TYR A 132 -11.13 -5.14 -12.71
CA TYR A 132 -10.93 -5.55 -11.33
C TYR A 132 -11.20 -4.44 -10.32
N ALA A 133 -11.58 -4.81 -9.10
CA ALA A 133 -11.96 -3.89 -8.02
C ALA A 133 -10.90 -2.84 -7.66
N TYR A 134 -9.63 -3.16 -7.90
CA TYR A 134 -8.50 -2.25 -7.64
C TYR A 134 -8.06 -1.42 -8.85
N TYR A 135 -8.68 -1.63 -9.99
CA TYR A 135 -8.35 -0.89 -11.19
C TYR A 135 -8.60 0.62 -11.00
N GLY A 136 -7.65 1.43 -11.45
CA GLY A 136 -7.70 2.89 -11.24
C GLY A 136 -7.23 3.37 -9.87
N LYS A 137 -6.71 2.46 -9.04
CA LYS A 137 -6.09 2.78 -7.74
C LYS A 137 -4.58 2.60 -7.82
N VAL A 138 -3.86 3.26 -6.90
CA VAL A 138 -2.40 3.16 -6.81
C VAL A 138 -1.96 2.54 -5.50
N ALA A 139 -0.80 1.89 -5.51
CA ALA A 139 -0.24 1.31 -4.29
C ALA A 139 1.26 1.50 -4.18
N GLY A 140 1.74 1.50 -2.93
CA GLY A 140 3.16 1.54 -2.57
C GLY A 140 3.42 0.85 -1.24
N CYS A 141 4.68 0.73 -0.86
CA CYS A 141 5.04 0.12 0.40
C CYS A 141 6.20 0.83 1.12
N LEU A 142 6.19 0.71 2.45
CA LEU A 142 7.20 1.23 3.35
C LEU A 142 7.75 0.10 4.22
N VAL A 143 9.07 -0.01 4.27
CA VAL A 143 9.74 -1.15 4.91
C VAL A 143 10.75 -0.66 5.94
N THR A 144 10.75 -1.25 7.14
CA THR A 144 11.74 -0.94 8.18
C THR A 144 12.33 -2.22 8.76
N GLY A 145 13.60 -2.19 9.11
CA GLY A 145 14.25 -3.34 9.77
C GLY A 145 15.65 -3.03 10.24
N ASN A 146 16.24 -4.02 10.92
CA ASN A 146 17.64 -4.02 11.34
C ASN A 146 18.40 -5.17 10.68
N GLU A 147 18.00 -5.55 9.50
CA GLU A 147 18.63 -6.54 8.64
C GLU A 147 18.29 -6.27 7.19
N ASP A 148 19.04 -6.82 6.27
CA ASP A 148 18.82 -6.61 4.83
C ASP A 148 17.49 -7.22 4.36
N GLY A 149 16.92 -6.66 3.30
CA GLY A 149 15.68 -7.20 2.73
C GLY A 149 14.64 -6.17 2.27
N ILE A 150 14.89 -4.86 2.31
CA ILE A 150 13.92 -3.85 1.83
C ILE A 150 13.45 -4.20 0.43
N LYS A 151 14.37 -4.41 -0.50
CA LYS A 151 14.01 -4.62 -1.91
C LYS A 151 13.31 -5.95 -2.14
N HIS A 152 13.66 -6.99 -1.39
CA HIS A 152 12.95 -8.27 -1.44
C HIS A 152 11.49 -8.13 -0.97
N CYS A 153 11.27 -7.49 0.18
CA CYS A 153 9.93 -7.21 0.69
C CYS A 153 9.12 -6.34 -0.29
N ALA A 154 9.75 -5.28 -0.81
CA ALA A 154 9.11 -4.35 -1.74
C ALA A 154 8.72 -5.04 -3.05
N MET A 155 9.62 -5.80 -3.67
CA MET A 155 9.37 -6.54 -4.89
C MET A 155 8.18 -7.48 -4.74
N SER A 156 8.14 -8.24 -3.66
CA SER A 156 7.07 -9.19 -3.36
C SER A 156 5.72 -8.48 -3.16
N LEU A 157 5.68 -7.37 -2.41
CA LEU A 157 4.46 -6.60 -2.18
C LEU A 157 3.97 -5.90 -3.45
N LEU A 158 4.86 -5.19 -4.14
CA LEU A 158 4.48 -4.41 -5.34
C LEU A 158 4.03 -5.32 -6.47
N TYR A 159 4.67 -6.48 -6.65
CA TYR A 159 4.22 -7.48 -7.62
C TYR A 159 2.81 -7.99 -7.30
N ALA A 160 2.56 -8.38 -6.04
CA ALA A 160 1.25 -8.87 -5.62
C ALA A 160 0.15 -7.81 -5.84
N LEU A 161 0.42 -6.54 -5.48
CA LEU A 161 -0.52 -5.43 -5.64
C LEU A 161 -0.80 -5.13 -7.10
N GLN A 162 0.24 -5.10 -7.94
CA GLN A 162 0.09 -4.92 -9.39
C GLN A 162 -0.74 -6.04 -10.00
N HIS A 163 -0.48 -7.30 -9.60
CA HIS A 163 -1.16 -8.47 -10.13
C HIS A 163 -2.68 -8.43 -9.88
N ILE A 164 -3.13 -7.88 -8.76
CA ILE A 164 -4.55 -7.77 -8.43
C ILE A 164 -5.22 -6.48 -8.94
N GLY A 165 -4.50 -5.64 -9.69
CA GLY A 165 -5.08 -4.51 -10.40
C GLY A 165 -4.67 -3.11 -9.96
N TYR A 166 -3.82 -2.96 -8.92
CA TYR A 166 -3.27 -1.65 -8.58
C TYR A 166 -2.26 -1.18 -9.62
N THR A 167 -2.29 0.11 -9.92
CA THR A 167 -1.22 0.76 -10.69
C THR A 167 -0.08 1.14 -9.76
N ILE A 168 1.12 0.73 -10.10
CA ILE A 168 2.34 0.98 -9.32
C ILE A 168 3.10 2.15 -9.96
N PRO A 169 3.22 3.30 -9.28
CA PRO A 169 4.00 4.43 -9.79
C PRO A 169 5.49 4.16 -9.73
N PRO A 170 6.32 4.99 -10.43
CA PRO A 170 7.76 4.98 -10.22
C PRO A 170 8.11 5.18 -8.74
N GLN A 171 9.16 4.49 -8.27
CA GLN A 171 9.66 4.59 -6.89
C GLN A 171 8.55 4.37 -5.84
N ALA A 172 7.74 3.35 -6.03
CA ALA A 172 6.61 3.02 -5.17
C ALA A 172 7.00 2.38 -3.83
N ASP A 173 8.30 2.30 -3.53
CA ASP A 173 8.81 1.80 -2.27
C ASP A 173 9.80 2.77 -1.63
N ALA A 174 9.83 2.77 -0.30
CA ALA A 174 10.89 3.36 0.48
C ALA A 174 11.09 2.57 1.76
N GLY A 175 12.24 2.75 2.39
CA GLY A 175 12.49 2.05 3.63
C GLY A 175 13.73 2.57 4.36
N TRP A 176 13.93 2.01 5.56
CA TRP A 176 15.08 2.25 6.40
C TRP A 176 15.60 0.93 6.97
N ILE A 177 16.90 0.77 6.96
CA ILE A 177 17.60 -0.36 7.59
C ILE A 177 18.58 0.18 8.61
N GLY A 178 18.52 -0.34 9.83
CA GLY A 178 19.56 -0.22 10.84
C GLY A 178 20.57 -1.35 10.74
N GLU A 179 21.56 -1.28 11.60
CA GLU A 179 22.56 -2.34 11.77
C GLU A 179 21.91 -3.63 12.26
N ALA A 180 22.32 -4.76 11.69
CA ALA A 180 21.81 -6.07 12.08
C ALA A 180 22.12 -6.39 13.53
N GLY A 181 21.15 -6.99 14.24
CA GLY A 181 21.25 -7.32 15.67
C GLY A 181 20.34 -6.46 16.54
N PRO A 182 20.64 -6.32 17.86
CA PRO A 182 19.81 -5.54 18.77
C PRO A 182 20.03 -4.02 18.66
N GLY A 183 20.69 -3.56 17.61
CA GLY A 183 21.04 -2.16 17.39
C GLY A 183 19.81 -1.26 17.32
N PRO A 184 20.00 0.09 17.35
CA PRO A 184 18.88 1.01 17.37
C PRO A 184 18.03 0.86 16.10
N SER A 185 16.71 0.84 16.27
CA SER A 185 15.73 0.78 15.20
C SER A 185 15.25 2.18 14.83
N TYR A 186 14.52 2.33 13.74
CA TYR A 186 14.20 3.60 13.06
C TYR A 186 13.85 4.79 13.98
N LEU A 187 13.04 4.57 15.01
CA LEU A 187 12.62 5.62 15.95
C LEU A 187 13.48 5.73 17.19
N ASP A 188 14.44 4.81 17.39
CA ASP A 188 15.26 4.81 18.58
C ASP A 188 16.26 5.98 18.54
N LYS A 189 16.62 6.44 19.72
CA LYS A 189 17.68 7.42 19.87
C LYS A 189 18.96 6.88 19.22
N ASP A 190 19.70 7.74 18.58
CA ASP A 190 20.98 7.45 17.95
C ASP A 190 20.92 6.48 16.73
N SER A 191 19.71 6.08 16.27
CA SER A 191 19.56 5.30 15.03
C SER A 191 19.90 6.08 13.76
N GLY A 192 19.82 7.41 13.82
CA GLY A 192 19.88 8.28 12.64
C GLY A 192 18.67 8.13 11.70
N GLY A 193 17.69 7.27 12.02
CA GLY A 193 16.57 6.96 11.14
C GLY A 193 15.77 8.20 10.71
N LEU A 194 15.37 9.02 11.67
CA LEU A 194 14.57 10.22 11.41
C LEU A 194 15.30 11.29 10.59
N THR A 195 16.63 11.30 10.63
CA THR A 195 17.48 12.28 9.90
C THR A 195 18.13 11.69 8.65
N ASN A 196 17.89 10.42 8.34
CA ASN A 196 18.46 9.75 7.19
C ASN A 196 17.94 10.38 5.88
N ASP A 197 18.82 11.10 5.18
CA ASP A 197 18.44 11.83 3.94
C ASP A 197 17.95 10.89 2.83
N PHE A 198 18.56 9.73 2.66
CA PHE A 198 18.16 8.76 1.65
C PHE A 198 16.73 8.23 1.90
N THR A 199 16.43 7.84 3.15
CA THR A 199 15.09 7.37 3.56
C THR A 199 14.05 8.47 3.39
N ASN A 200 14.36 9.67 3.90
CA ASN A 200 13.46 10.83 3.82
C ASN A 200 13.15 11.21 2.37
N ARG A 201 14.18 11.26 1.53
CA ARG A 201 14.05 11.57 0.10
C ARG A 201 13.18 10.54 -0.63
N ASN A 202 13.48 9.26 -0.47
CA ASN A 202 12.74 8.20 -1.17
C ASN A 202 11.29 8.08 -0.67
N THR A 203 11.06 8.25 0.63
CA THR A 203 9.68 8.30 1.19
C THR A 203 8.92 9.48 0.59
N THR A 204 9.57 10.62 0.43
CA THR A 204 8.97 11.79 -0.21
C THR A 204 8.62 11.51 -1.66
N PHE A 205 9.54 10.96 -2.46
CA PHE A 205 9.31 10.61 -3.86
C PHE A 205 8.14 9.63 -4.00
N MET A 206 8.16 8.54 -3.24
CA MET A 206 7.06 7.57 -3.22
C MET A 206 5.71 8.27 -2.95
N THR A 207 5.66 9.07 -1.91
CA THR A 207 4.43 9.74 -1.47
C THR A 207 3.87 10.67 -2.55
N TRP A 208 4.72 11.49 -3.15
CA TRP A 208 4.31 12.41 -4.22
C TRP A 208 3.89 11.66 -5.48
N ASN A 209 4.63 10.63 -5.89
CA ASN A 209 4.27 9.82 -7.06
C ASN A 209 2.92 9.12 -6.87
N LEU A 210 2.63 8.61 -5.67
CA LEU A 210 1.32 8.04 -5.34
C LEU A 210 0.20 9.07 -5.47
N MET A 211 0.38 10.28 -4.93
CA MET A 211 -0.63 11.33 -5.01
C MET A 211 -0.89 11.80 -6.45
N HIS A 212 0.17 12.03 -7.22
CA HIS A 212 0.06 12.47 -8.61
C HIS A 212 -0.65 11.43 -9.47
N LEU A 213 -0.21 10.17 -9.40
CA LEU A 213 -0.81 9.12 -10.21
C LEU A 213 -2.26 8.85 -9.79
N ALA A 214 -2.56 8.83 -8.48
CA ALA A 214 -3.93 8.70 -8.00
C ALA A 214 -4.82 9.86 -8.48
N GLY A 215 -4.29 11.08 -8.49
CA GLY A 215 -4.99 12.25 -9.01
C GLY A 215 -5.33 12.14 -10.49
N LEU A 216 -4.42 11.62 -11.30
CA LEU A 216 -4.65 11.36 -12.73
C LEU A 216 -5.72 10.28 -12.93
N LEU A 217 -5.62 9.17 -12.22
CA LEU A 217 -6.52 8.02 -12.37
C LEU A 217 -7.92 8.28 -11.81
N LYS A 218 -8.05 9.15 -10.80
CA LYS A 218 -9.36 9.49 -10.20
C LYS A 218 -10.37 10.02 -11.22
N ASN A 219 -9.92 10.71 -12.25
CA ASN A 219 -10.77 11.33 -13.27
C ASN A 219 -11.27 10.34 -14.33
N GLY A 220 -10.98 9.07 -14.16
CA GLY A 220 -11.38 7.99 -15.03
C GLY A 220 -10.19 7.22 -15.58
N ILE A 221 -10.41 5.96 -15.80
CA ILE A 221 -9.49 5.05 -16.44
C ILE A 221 -10.05 4.66 -17.80
N PRO A 222 -9.22 4.29 -18.77
CA PRO A 222 -9.69 3.81 -20.06
C PRO A 222 -10.71 2.68 -19.89
N ALA A 223 -11.67 2.61 -20.81
CA ALA A 223 -12.61 1.50 -20.85
C ALA A 223 -11.94 0.16 -21.19
N HIS A 224 -10.74 0.23 -21.74
CA HIS A 224 -9.89 -0.93 -22.05
C HIS A 224 -9.06 -1.37 -20.85
N GLY A 225 -8.27 -2.39 -21.04
CA GLY A 225 -7.37 -2.94 -20.07
C GLY A 225 -7.89 -4.28 -19.56
N ASN A 226 -7.74 -4.55 -18.30
CA ASN A 226 -8.07 -5.86 -17.75
C ASN A 226 -9.61 -6.07 -17.64
N GLN A 227 -10.21 -6.58 -18.70
CA GLN A 227 -11.63 -6.82 -18.81
C GLN A 227 -11.89 -8.31 -19.07
N ARG A 228 -12.07 -9.06 -17.99
CA ARG A 228 -12.33 -10.52 -18.08
C ARG A 228 -13.57 -10.84 -18.93
N SER A 229 -14.61 -10.02 -18.79
CA SER A 229 -15.83 -10.20 -19.58
C SER A 229 -15.59 -10.09 -21.09
N GLU A 230 -14.63 -9.28 -21.51
CA GLU A 230 -14.27 -9.16 -22.93
C GLU A 230 -13.46 -10.36 -23.41
N TRP A 231 -12.63 -10.92 -22.58
CA TRP A 231 -11.94 -12.17 -22.87
C TRP A 231 -12.94 -13.29 -23.09
N ASP A 232 -13.88 -13.46 -22.18
CA ASP A 232 -14.93 -14.49 -22.26
C ASP A 232 -15.87 -14.26 -23.45
N ALA A 233 -16.06 -13.00 -23.86
CA ALA A 233 -16.86 -12.60 -25.01
C ALA A 233 -16.09 -12.59 -26.34
N GLY A 234 -14.88 -13.13 -26.39
CA GLY A 234 -14.04 -13.14 -27.60
C GLY A 234 -13.02 -12.03 -27.67
N CYS A 235 -12.68 -11.48 -26.51
CA CYS A 235 -11.54 -10.59 -26.30
C CYS A 235 -11.51 -9.36 -27.21
N ARG A 236 -11.98 -8.26 -26.72
CA ARG A 236 -11.99 -6.98 -27.44
C ARG A 236 -11.00 -5.98 -26.89
N PHE A 237 -9.74 -6.38 -26.86
CA PHE A 237 -8.65 -5.46 -26.60
C PHE A 237 -8.37 -4.59 -27.85
N ASP A 238 -7.64 -3.50 -27.71
CA ASP A 238 -7.24 -2.61 -28.81
C ASP A 238 -6.24 -3.24 -29.79
N PHE A 239 -6.02 -4.51 -29.73
CA PHE A 239 -5.20 -5.28 -30.65
C PHE A 239 -5.93 -6.56 -31.06
N PRO A 240 -5.63 -7.12 -32.25
CA PRO A 240 -6.22 -8.36 -32.69
C PRO A 240 -6.02 -9.47 -31.65
N ASN A 241 -7.11 -10.07 -31.22
CA ASN A 241 -7.06 -11.22 -30.35
C ASN A 241 -6.49 -12.41 -31.12
N PRO A 242 -5.32 -12.96 -30.74
CA PRO A 242 -4.87 -14.20 -31.32
C PRO A 242 -5.85 -15.31 -30.98
N GLU A 243 -6.11 -16.18 -31.92
CA GLU A 243 -7.01 -17.31 -31.76
C GLU A 243 -6.40 -18.39 -30.86
N HIS A 244 -6.28 -18.10 -29.59
CA HIS A 244 -5.94 -19.06 -28.54
C HIS A 244 -7.21 -19.66 -27.99
N ARG A 245 -7.70 -20.61 -28.70
CA ARG A 245 -8.96 -21.24 -28.33
C ARG A 245 -8.78 -22.73 -28.20
#